data_76cc5b14a65f593d97aebc601cb8e022
#
_entry.id   76cc5b14a65f593d97aebc601cb8e022
#
_cell.length_a   1.000
_cell.length_b   1.000
_cell.length_c   1.000
_cell.angle_alpha   90.00
_cell.angle_beta   90.00
_cell.angle_gamma   90.00
#
_symmetry.space_group_name_H-M   'P 1'
#
loop_
_entity.id
_entity.type
_entity.pdbx_description
1 polymer ?
#
loop_
_entity_poly.entity_id
_entity_poly.type
_entity_poly.pdbx_seq_one_letter_code
_entity_poly.pdbx_strand_id
1 'polypeptide(L)'
;MNLTKKIWCTIFALIVLLPYLHADTIKMMQYNMMYYTTAVPSGCTVTSSYLNDKDINLKKIIKYVQPDIFSVNEIGSQSTYVDRIKNNVLNTDGVTYYQNCPLTNFSGGSIANMVYYDSRKLGFHSFFYITTTVRDINAYKMYYKTPQLLSGDTIFITFIVTHLKAGSYDSDQTTRAQQTAALMTKLQQIGVADNYVFSGDFNLYSSSETAYQNLINYSNTLYRFYDPINQPGNWNNASQFANIHTQSTHTSSSGGCFSTGGMDDRFDFILVSPYIYFGSKKVKSVNESYHALGQDGNRYNGEINNPANTSIPDSIANALYNFSDHLPVILEFAIDNTVSIADFEEPFLVQVYNPIENMLTIEFQLNEADQYTLEVYSMDGKRLLMHKNYFETGNSVFKLPFELPASLYIIKIQNSKKQTVVKKAIKF
;
A
#
# COMPACT_ATOMS: atom_id res chain seq x y z
N MET A 1 -29.84 -2.33 75.34
CA MET A 1 -28.42 -2.33 74.92
C MET A 1 -28.35 -3.09 73.65
N ASN A 2 -28.55 -2.37 72.50
CA ASN A 2 -28.62 -2.97 71.15
C ASN A 2 -27.33 -2.62 70.37
N LEU A 3 -26.51 -3.63 70.13
CA LEU A 3 -25.35 -3.53 69.25
C LEU A 3 -25.78 -3.76 67.79
N THR A 4 -25.80 -2.70 66.99
CA THR A 4 -25.93 -2.81 65.55
C THR A 4 -24.55 -3.06 64.94
N LYS A 5 -24.35 -4.27 64.38
CA LYS A 5 -23.17 -4.63 63.58
C LYS A 5 -23.32 -4.00 62.19
N LYS A 6 -22.45 -3.06 61.86
CA LYS A 6 -22.26 -2.57 60.48
C LYS A 6 -21.41 -3.60 59.72
N ILE A 7 -21.99 -4.23 58.71
CA ILE A 7 -21.27 -5.04 57.73
C ILE A 7 -20.78 -4.11 56.64
N TRP A 8 -19.47 -3.98 56.54
CA TRP A 8 -18.80 -3.32 55.40
C TRP A 8 -18.62 -4.34 54.29
N CYS A 9 -19.39 -4.25 53.21
CA CYS A 9 -19.13 -4.94 51.94
C CYS A 9 -18.04 -4.17 51.18
N THR A 10 -16.83 -4.68 51.16
CA THR A 10 -15.76 -4.21 50.29
C THR A 10 -15.94 -4.81 48.92
N ILE A 11 -16.45 -4.04 47.99
CA ILE A 11 -16.53 -4.43 46.57
C ILE A 11 -15.10 -4.34 46.01
N PHE A 12 -14.44 -5.46 45.79
CA PHE A 12 -13.21 -5.57 45.02
C PHE A 12 -13.59 -5.45 43.56
N ALA A 13 -13.39 -4.26 42.94
CA ALA A 13 -13.51 -4.10 41.51
C ALA A 13 -12.26 -4.79 40.86
N LEU A 14 -12.50 -5.98 40.32
CA LEU A 14 -11.50 -6.66 39.47
C LEU A 14 -11.42 -5.91 38.16
N ILE A 15 -10.44 -4.99 38.05
CA ILE A 15 -10.09 -4.36 36.78
C ILE A 15 -9.41 -5.45 35.95
N VAL A 16 -10.19 -6.10 35.09
CA VAL A 16 -9.65 -6.94 34.03
C VAL A 16 -8.96 -6.00 33.04
N LEU A 17 -7.64 -5.87 33.17
CA LEU A 17 -6.80 -5.30 32.12
C LEU A 17 -6.90 -6.24 30.91
N LEU A 18 -7.87 -6.00 30.05
CA LEU A 18 -7.84 -6.58 28.71
C LEU A 18 -6.55 -6.08 28.06
N PRO A 19 -5.65 -6.96 27.63
CA PRO A 19 -4.52 -6.53 26.82
C PRO A 19 -5.12 -5.83 25.60
N TYR A 20 -4.79 -4.55 25.42
CA TYR A 20 -5.00 -3.88 24.14
C TYR A 20 -4.19 -4.71 23.13
N LEU A 21 -4.87 -5.52 22.33
CA LEU A 21 -4.30 -6.11 21.13
C LEU A 21 -3.93 -4.95 20.21
N HIS A 22 -2.72 -4.43 20.35
CA HIS A 22 -2.16 -3.57 19.34
C HIS A 22 -2.04 -4.42 18.09
N ALA A 23 -2.84 -4.10 17.08
CA ALA A 23 -2.58 -4.63 15.75
C ALA A 23 -1.14 -4.31 15.42
N ASP A 24 -0.39 -5.32 15.04
CA ASP A 24 0.98 -5.12 14.62
C ASP A 24 0.98 -4.31 13.33
N THR A 25 1.96 -3.44 13.12
CA THR A 25 1.97 -2.54 11.98
C THR A 25 3.21 -2.74 11.12
N ILE A 26 3.04 -2.60 9.81
CA ILE A 26 4.12 -2.46 8.83
C ILE A 26 4.07 -1.05 8.28
N LYS A 27 5.15 -0.30 8.43
CA LYS A 27 5.32 1.02 7.83
C LYS A 27 6.08 0.90 6.51
N MET A 28 5.45 1.31 5.43
CA MET A 28 6.07 1.37 4.11
C MET A 28 6.45 2.80 3.74
N MET A 29 7.62 2.95 3.13
CA MET A 29 8.06 4.17 2.48
C MET A 29 8.41 3.86 1.03
N GLN A 30 7.80 4.59 0.08
CA GLN A 30 8.13 4.61 -1.34
C GLN A 30 8.92 5.88 -1.65
N TYR A 31 10.06 5.79 -2.35
CA TYR A 31 10.88 6.95 -2.67
C TYR A 31 11.57 6.83 -4.02
N ASN A 32 11.41 7.83 -4.88
CA ASN A 32 12.26 8.02 -6.04
C ASN A 32 13.62 8.58 -5.59
N MET A 33 14.70 7.87 -5.88
CA MET A 33 16.06 8.14 -5.38
C MET A 33 16.83 9.14 -6.26
N MET A 34 16.21 9.70 -7.29
CA MET A 34 16.82 10.64 -8.22
C MET A 34 18.26 10.23 -8.62
N TYR A 35 18.38 9.23 -9.49
CA TYR A 35 19.66 8.69 -9.97
C TYR A 35 20.68 8.38 -8.86
N TYR A 36 20.31 7.47 -7.93
CA TYR A 36 21.29 6.93 -6.98
C TYR A 36 22.27 6.00 -7.70
N THR A 37 23.16 6.62 -8.51
CA THR A 37 24.13 5.98 -9.41
C THR A 37 25.19 7.01 -9.82
N THR A 38 26.32 6.56 -10.33
CA THR A 38 27.31 7.42 -10.98
C THR A 38 27.06 7.59 -12.49
N ALA A 39 26.20 6.75 -13.07
CA ALA A 39 25.78 6.82 -14.47
C ALA A 39 24.55 7.73 -14.61
N VAL A 40 24.75 9.04 -14.46
CA VAL A 40 23.67 10.04 -14.56
C VAL A 40 23.41 10.43 -16.01
N PRO A 41 22.20 10.94 -16.34
CA PRO A 41 21.87 11.41 -17.68
C PRO A 41 22.76 12.53 -18.18
N SER A 42 22.83 12.68 -19.51
CA SER A 42 23.44 13.83 -20.13
C SER A 42 22.79 15.13 -19.65
N GLY A 43 23.62 16.12 -19.29
CA GLY A 43 23.15 17.39 -18.72
C GLY A 43 23.17 17.43 -17.18
N CYS A 44 23.27 16.31 -16.51
CA CYS A 44 23.54 16.27 -15.08
C CYS A 44 25.03 16.38 -14.79
N THR A 45 25.38 17.17 -13.77
CA THR A 45 26.75 17.24 -13.27
C THR A 45 26.79 16.72 -11.84
N VAL A 46 27.51 15.63 -11.59
CA VAL A 46 27.70 15.07 -10.27
C VAL A 46 29.14 15.15 -9.83
N THR A 47 29.34 15.45 -8.55
CA THR A 47 30.67 15.51 -7.94
C THR A 47 31.17 14.11 -7.54
N SER A 48 32.44 13.98 -7.22
CA SER A 48 32.99 12.73 -6.68
C SER A 48 32.40 12.34 -5.31
N SER A 49 31.85 13.31 -4.57
CA SER A 49 31.17 13.08 -3.29
C SER A 49 29.69 12.74 -3.43
N TYR A 50 29.10 12.82 -4.61
CA TYR A 50 27.64 12.74 -4.86
C TYR A 50 26.95 11.60 -4.12
N LEU A 51 27.45 10.38 -4.24
CA LEU A 51 26.85 9.23 -3.53
C LEU A 51 27.06 9.28 -2.00
N ASN A 52 28.16 9.87 -1.53
CA ASN A 52 28.38 10.05 -0.09
C ASN A 52 27.39 11.07 0.49
N ASP A 53 27.15 12.16 -0.23
CA ASP A 53 26.18 13.18 0.17
C ASP A 53 24.76 12.63 0.15
N LYS A 54 24.43 11.79 -0.84
CA LYS A 54 23.15 11.05 -0.84
C LYS A 54 23.03 10.08 0.34
N ASP A 55 24.05 9.30 0.67
CA ASP A 55 24.05 8.41 1.84
C ASP A 55 23.77 9.17 3.14
N ILE A 56 24.44 10.32 3.34
CA ILE A 56 24.27 11.13 4.55
C ILE A 56 22.81 11.63 4.69
N ASN A 57 22.23 12.15 3.61
CA ASN A 57 20.88 12.68 3.64
C ASN A 57 19.84 11.57 3.75
N LEU A 58 19.97 10.49 2.98
CA LEU A 58 19.08 9.35 3.05
C LEU A 58 19.09 8.70 4.46
N LYS A 59 20.25 8.59 5.07
CA LYS A 59 20.38 8.07 6.46
C LYS A 59 19.57 8.91 7.46
N LYS A 60 19.54 10.24 7.33
CA LYS A 60 18.72 11.10 8.19
C LYS A 60 17.23 10.81 7.99
N ILE A 61 16.80 10.69 6.72
CA ILE A 61 15.41 10.39 6.36
C ILE A 61 15.00 9.00 6.90
N ILE A 62 15.82 7.98 6.67
CA ILE A 62 15.56 6.61 7.15
C ILE A 62 15.46 6.56 8.68
N LYS A 63 16.38 7.22 9.40
CA LYS A 63 16.33 7.29 10.87
C LYS A 63 15.09 8.00 11.40
N TYR A 64 14.58 8.97 10.66
CA TYR A 64 13.37 9.70 11.03
C TYR A 64 12.11 8.86 10.79
N VAL A 65 12.01 8.21 9.63
CA VAL A 65 10.81 7.44 9.23
C VAL A 65 10.80 6.04 9.85
N GLN A 66 11.95 5.35 9.88
CA GLN A 66 12.09 3.95 10.33
C GLN A 66 11.11 3.01 9.59
N PRO A 67 11.19 2.91 8.26
CA PRO A 67 10.27 2.09 7.50
C PRO A 67 10.58 0.59 7.70
N ASP A 68 9.55 -0.25 7.78
CA ASP A 68 9.69 -1.71 7.74
C ASP A 68 9.87 -2.22 6.30
N ILE A 69 9.28 -1.50 5.34
CA ILE A 69 9.43 -1.68 3.88
C ILE A 69 9.92 -0.37 3.28
N PHE A 70 11.04 -0.43 2.58
CA PHE A 70 11.59 0.67 1.83
C PHE A 70 11.65 0.31 0.35
N SER A 71 10.70 0.84 -0.41
CA SER A 71 10.54 0.67 -1.85
C SER A 71 11.17 1.85 -2.58
N VAL A 72 11.98 1.60 -3.58
CA VAL A 72 12.74 2.66 -4.26
C VAL A 72 12.73 2.52 -5.77
N ASN A 73 12.83 3.66 -6.43
CA ASN A 73 13.06 3.81 -7.86
C ASN A 73 14.36 4.56 -8.10
N GLU A 74 14.86 4.52 -9.33
CA GLU A 74 16.05 5.26 -9.78
C GLU A 74 17.34 4.95 -9.02
N ILE A 75 17.52 3.71 -8.60
CA ILE A 75 18.84 3.24 -8.19
C ILE A 75 19.62 2.70 -9.39
N GLY A 76 20.95 2.75 -9.39
CA GLY A 76 21.75 2.11 -10.41
C GLY A 76 21.46 0.62 -10.51
N SER A 77 21.41 0.09 -11.74
CA SER A 77 21.01 -1.29 -12.05
C SER A 77 22.05 -2.37 -11.66
N GLN A 78 23.08 -2.01 -10.91
CA GLN A 78 24.14 -2.91 -10.43
C GLN A 78 23.97 -3.20 -8.95
N SER A 79 24.30 -4.43 -8.52
CA SER A 79 24.19 -4.85 -7.11
C SER A 79 25.00 -3.99 -6.15
N THR A 80 26.08 -3.35 -6.63
CA THR A 80 26.91 -2.45 -5.83
C THR A 80 26.12 -1.27 -5.27
N TYR A 81 25.15 -0.71 -5.99
CA TYR A 81 24.28 0.35 -5.49
C TYR A 81 23.27 -0.16 -4.46
N VAL A 82 22.72 -1.37 -4.71
CA VAL A 82 21.82 -2.03 -3.76
C VAL A 82 22.53 -2.30 -2.43
N ASP A 83 23.72 -2.88 -2.50
CA ASP A 83 24.53 -3.18 -1.31
C ASP A 83 25.01 -1.91 -0.61
N ARG A 84 25.30 -0.86 -1.35
CA ARG A 84 25.67 0.45 -0.79
C ARG A 84 24.55 1.02 0.08
N ILE A 85 23.31 1.06 -0.42
CA ILE A 85 22.15 1.53 0.37
C ILE A 85 21.99 0.65 1.63
N LYS A 86 22.02 -0.66 1.46
CA LYS A 86 21.88 -1.58 2.59
C LYS A 86 22.95 -1.36 3.67
N ASN A 87 24.22 -1.24 3.26
CA ASN A 87 25.33 -1.26 4.21
C ASN A 87 25.69 0.14 4.74
N ASN A 88 25.58 1.20 3.91
CA ASN A 88 25.99 2.55 4.31
C ASN A 88 24.82 3.40 4.84
N VAL A 89 23.57 2.99 4.59
CA VAL A 89 22.40 3.77 4.98
C VAL A 89 21.52 2.99 5.96
N LEU A 90 21.05 1.80 5.58
CA LEU A 90 20.05 1.06 6.34
C LEU A 90 20.65 0.35 7.55
N ASN A 91 21.72 -0.42 7.35
CA ASN A 91 22.37 -1.20 8.39
C ASN A 91 23.56 -0.42 9.00
N THR A 92 23.24 0.67 9.68
CA THR A 92 24.23 1.55 10.34
C THR A 92 23.83 1.84 11.77
N ASP A 93 24.76 2.31 12.58
CA ASP A 93 24.51 2.75 13.95
C ASP A 93 23.84 1.67 14.83
N GLY A 94 24.29 0.42 14.69
CA GLY A 94 23.78 -0.73 15.42
C GLY A 94 22.58 -1.45 14.77
N VAL A 95 22.05 -0.91 13.69
CA VAL A 95 21.02 -1.58 12.87
C VAL A 95 21.67 -2.61 11.95
N THR A 96 21.14 -3.85 11.94
CA THR A 96 21.70 -4.96 11.13
C THR A 96 20.64 -5.82 10.44
N TYR A 97 19.38 -5.44 10.56
CA TYR A 97 18.24 -6.29 10.21
C TYR A 97 17.63 -6.02 8.84
N TYR A 98 18.03 -4.96 8.15
CA TYR A 98 17.53 -4.74 6.79
C TYR A 98 18.15 -5.71 5.80
N GLN A 99 17.30 -6.27 4.96
CA GLN A 99 17.65 -7.09 3.81
C GLN A 99 17.09 -6.46 2.54
N ASN A 100 17.62 -6.84 1.39
CA ASN A 100 17.09 -6.47 0.08
C ASN A 100 16.48 -7.67 -0.63
N CYS A 101 15.48 -7.43 -1.47
CA CYS A 101 14.97 -8.41 -2.42
C CYS A 101 15.97 -8.67 -3.56
N PRO A 102 15.78 -9.71 -4.39
CA PRO A 102 16.62 -9.93 -5.57
C PRO A 102 16.54 -8.76 -6.55
N LEU A 103 17.69 -8.25 -7.00
CA LEU A 103 17.74 -7.24 -8.06
C LEU A 103 17.44 -7.89 -9.40
N THR A 104 16.46 -7.32 -10.13
CA THR A 104 16.17 -7.70 -11.52
C THR A 104 16.03 -6.45 -12.38
N ASN A 105 16.54 -6.51 -13.60
CA ASN A 105 16.48 -5.43 -14.57
C ASN A 105 16.55 -6.02 -15.99
N PHE A 106 15.53 -6.80 -16.36
CA PHE A 106 15.49 -7.51 -17.66
C PHE A 106 15.22 -6.56 -18.85
N SER A 107 14.62 -5.39 -18.60
CA SER A 107 14.49 -4.33 -19.61
C SER A 107 15.84 -3.67 -19.97
N GLY A 108 16.90 -3.89 -19.17
CA GLY A 108 18.27 -3.46 -19.49
C GLY A 108 18.54 -1.96 -19.27
N GLY A 109 17.67 -1.24 -18.55
CA GLY A 109 17.87 0.18 -18.23
C GLY A 109 19.06 0.42 -17.28
N SER A 110 19.59 1.65 -17.27
CA SER A 110 20.67 2.07 -16.37
C SER A 110 20.24 2.23 -14.92
N ILE A 111 18.92 2.37 -14.68
CA ILE A 111 18.31 2.49 -13.36
C ILE A 111 17.28 1.37 -13.15
N ALA A 112 17.08 0.99 -11.90
CA ALA A 112 16.24 -0.10 -11.48
C ALA A 112 15.35 0.28 -10.29
N ASN A 113 14.43 -0.61 -9.96
CA ASN A 113 13.60 -0.58 -8.77
C ASN A 113 14.13 -1.58 -7.73
N MET A 114 13.86 -1.34 -6.44
CA MET A 114 14.26 -2.25 -5.36
C MET A 114 13.30 -2.16 -4.17
N VAL A 115 13.22 -3.24 -3.41
CA VAL A 115 12.58 -3.27 -2.08
C VAL A 115 13.59 -3.76 -1.05
N TYR A 116 13.75 -2.96 0.01
CA TYR A 116 14.44 -3.33 1.25
C TYR A 116 13.37 -3.58 2.33
N TYR A 117 13.68 -4.45 3.27
CA TYR A 117 12.72 -4.82 4.31
C TYR A 117 13.38 -5.13 5.65
N ASP A 118 12.66 -4.88 6.74
CA ASP A 118 13.04 -5.32 8.08
C ASP A 118 12.84 -6.84 8.21
N SER A 119 13.95 -7.57 8.25
CA SER A 119 13.94 -9.03 8.32
C SER A 119 13.45 -9.60 9.65
N ARG A 120 13.25 -8.77 10.67
CA ARG A 120 12.65 -9.19 11.94
C ARG A 120 11.12 -9.38 11.78
N LYS A 121 10.48 -8.54 10.93
CA LYS A 121 9.04 -8.56 10.69
C LYS A 121 8.65 -9.35 9.44
N LEU A 122 9.48 -9.32 8.41
CA LEU A 122 9.17 -9.86 7.09
C LEU A 122 10.20 -10.87 6.63
N GLY A 123 9.76 -11.82 5.78
CA GLY A 123 10.63 -12.73 5.06
C GLY A 123 10.32 -12.71 3.56
N PHE A 124 11.37 -12.79 2.74
CA PHE A 124 11.21 -12.93 1.29
C PHE A 124 10.74 -14.34 0.94
N HIS A 125 9.73 -14.46 0.07
CA HIS A 125 9.22 -15.74 -0.40
C HIS A 125 9.57 -15.99 -1.87
N SER A 126 9.13 -15.10 -2.77
CA SER A 126 9.32 -15.25 -4.21
C SER A 126 9.17 -13.90 -4.92
N PHE A 127 9.50 -13.87 -6.20
CA PHE A 127 9.30 -12.68 -7.02
C PHE A 127 8.78 -13.05 -8.42
N PHE A 128 8.19 -12.07 -9.08
CA PHE A 128 7.97 -12.06 -10.51
C PHE A 128 8.24 -10.65 -11.04
N TYR A 129 8.31 -10.52 -12.34
CA TYR A 129 8.50 -9.24 -13.01
C TYR A 129 7.70 -9.17 -14.30
N ILE A 130 7.49 -7.95 -14.77
CA ILE A 130 6.92 -7.66 -16.07
C ILE A 130 7.93 -6.77 -16.80
N THR A 131 8.48 -7.29 -17.89
CA THR A 131 9.36 -6.52 -18.78
C THR A 131 8.52 -5.57 -19.60
N THR A 132 8.88 -4.30 -19.60
CA THR A 132 8.25 -3.26 -20.41
C THR A 132 9.28 -2.63 -21.36
N THR A 133 8.84 -1.75 -22.25
CA THR A 133 9.73 -1.07 -23.20
C THR A 133 10.69 -0.08 -22.56
N VAL A 134 10.47 0.27 -21.27
CA VAL A 134 11.26 1.29 -20.56
C VAL A 134 11.99 0.71 -19.37
N ARG A 135 11.27 0.12 -18.43
CA ARG A 135 11.77 -0.44 -17.15
C ARG A 135 10.89 -1.59 -16.72
N ASP A 136 11.46 -2.53 -15.99
CA ASP A 136 10.68 -3.62 -15.38
C ASP A 136 9.71 -3.07 -14.35
N ILE A 137 8.56 -3.76 -14.20
CA ILE A 137 7.75 -3.70 -13.00
C ILE A 137 8.14 -4.92 -12.17
N ASN A 138 8.61 -4.69 -10.94
CA ASN A 138 9.16 -5.71 -10.06
C ASN A 138 8.16 -6.03 -8.96
N ALA A 139 7.90 -7.31 -8.71
CA ALA A 139 6.95 -7.76 -7.69
C ALA A 139 7.61 -8.77 -6.75
N TYR A 140 7.56 -8.50 -5.46
CA TYR A 140 8.19 -9.29 -4.42
C TYR A 140 7.15 -9.77 -3.43
N LYS A 141 6.88 -11.09 -3.43
CA LYS A 141 6.00 -11.73 -2.47
C LYS A 141 6.77 -11.97 -1.19
N MET A 142 6.23 -11.45 -0.11
CA MET A 142 6.81 -11.56 1.22
C MET A 142 5.80 -12.17 2.18
N TYR A 143 6.28 -12.74 3.27
CA TYR A 143 5.44 -13.22 4.37
C TYR A 143 5.74 -12.45 5.64
N TYR A 144 4.70 -12.20 6.41
CA TYR A 144 4.83 -11.58 7.73
C TYR A 144 5.23 -12.63 8.76
N LYS A 145 6.24 -12.33 9.57
CA LYS A 145 6.79 -13.24 10.60
C LYS A 145 5.95 -13.16 11.86
N THR A 146 5.06 -14.12 12.04
CA THR A 146 4.24 -14.28 13.24
C THR A 146 4.61 -15.59 13.95
N PRO A 147 4.31 -15.75 15.25
CA PRO A 147 4.40 -17.04 15.92
C PRO A 147 3.54 -18.12 15.25
N GLN A 148 2.50 -17.74 14.52
CA GLN A 148 1.55 -18.62 13.83
C GLN A 148 2.09 -19.23 12.53
N LEU A 149 3.25 -18.81 12.03
CA LEU A 149 3.90 -19.44 10.87
C LEU A 149 4.02 -20.95 11.00
N LEU A 150 4.23 -21.45 12.23
CA LEU A 150 4.35 -22.88 12.51
C LEU A 150 3.04 -23.64 12.38
N SER A 151 1.90 -22.95 12.40
CA SER A 151 0.56 -23.54 12.22
C SER A 151 0.07 -23.51 10.76
N GLY A 152 0.88 -22.97 9.83
CA GLY A 152 0.52 -22.86 8.41
C GLY A 152 -0.31 -21.62 8.05
N ASP A 153 -0.62 -20.76 9.03
CA ASP A 153 -1.37 -19.53 8.83
C ASP A 153 -0.44 -18.37 8.44
N THR A 154 -0.03 -18.34 7.18
CA THR A 154 0.95 -17.39 6.67
C THR A 154 0.28 -16.19 6.01
N ILE A 155 0.56 -15.00 6.51
CA ILE A 155 0.11 -13.74 5.91
C ILE A 155 1.09 -13.34 4.81
N PHE A 156 0.64 -13.36 3.56
CA PHE A 156 1.43 -12.91 2.43
C PHE A 156 1.05 -11.50 2.01
N ILE A 157 2.06 -10.72 1.60
CA ILE A 157 1.90 -9.41 0.97
C ILE A 157 2.85 -9.37 -0.23
N THR A 158 2.36 -8.93 -1.37
CA THR A 158 3.20 -8.73 -2.55
C THR A 158 3.39 -7.24 -2.80
N PHE A 159 4.63 -6.77 -2.66
CA PHE A 159 5.03 -5.39 -2.95
C PHE A 159 5.46 -5.30 -4.41
N ILE A 160 4.74 -4.50 -5.19
CA ILE A 160 4.98 -4.27 -6.61
C ILE A 160 5.52 -2.86 -6.77
N VAL A 161 6.66 -2.74 -7.43
CA VAL A 161 7.38 -1.46 -7.58
C VAL A 161 7.53 -1.14 -9.06
N THR A 162 7.24 0.10 -9.42
CA THR A 162 7.36 0.59 -10.78
C THR A 162 7.97 1.99 -10.82
N HIS A 163 8.59 2.31 -11.95
CA HIS A 163 8.85 3.67 -12.39
C HIS A 163 8.32 3.77 -13.82
N LEU A 164 7.13 4.33 -13.99
CA LEU A 164 6.47 4.44 -15.27
C LEU A 164 7.16 5.46 -16.17
N LYS A 165 6.80 5.48 -17.44
CA LYS A 165 7.40 6.38 -18.44
C LYS A 165 7.20 7.85 -18.03
N ALA A 166 8.29 8.59 -17.86
CA ALA A 166 8.28 10.03 -17.63
C ALA A 166 7.89 10.81 -18.89
N GLY A 167 7.33 12.00 -18.70
CA GLY A 167 6.98 12.94 -19.76
C GLY A 167 5.47 13.12 -19.93
N SER A 168 5.10 14.25 -20.54
CA SER A 168 3.72 14.72 -20.66
C SER A 168 3.11 14.53 -22.07
N TYR A 169 3.90 14.05 -23.05
CA TYR A 169 3.38 13.82 -24.40
C TYR A 169 2.42 12.64 -24.45
N ASP A 170 1.50 12.65 -25.41
CA ASP A 170 0.52 11.57 -25.63
C ASP A 170 1.20 10.20 -25.80
N SER A 171 2.38 10.16 -26.42
CA SER A 171 3.18 8.94 -26.55
C SER A 171 3.68 8.41 -25.19
N ASP A 172 3.99 9.30 -24.25
CA ASP A 172 4.43 8.93 -22.90
C ASP A 172 3.24 8.39 -22.10
N GLN A 173 2.07 9.04 -22.17
CA GLN A 173 0.82 8.58 -21.58
C GLN A 173 0.41 7.21 -22.13
N THR A 174 0.53 7.01 -23.45
CA THR A 174 0.27 5.71 -24.09
C THR A 174 1.20 4.63 -23.56
N THR A 175 2.47 4.94 -23.38
CA THR A 175 3.46 4.00 -22.81
C THR A 175 3.12 3.64 -21.37
N ARG A 176 2.75 4.62 -20.52
CA ARG A 176 2.26 4.35 -19.15
C ARG A 176 1.03 3.46 -19.13
N ALA A 177 0.08 3.71 -20.04
CA ALA A 177 -1.12 2.89 -20.18
C ALA A 177 -0.79 1.43 -20.53
N GLN A 178 0.16 1.21 -21.44
CA GLN A 178 0.65 -0.14 -21.79
C GLN A 178 1.32 -0.83 -20.61
N GLN A 179 2.13 -0.11 -19.82
CA GLN A 179 2.80 -0.63 -18.63
C GLN A 179 1.79 -1.10 -17.58
N THR A 180 0.78 -0.27 -17.26
CA THR A 180 -0.24 -0.64 -16.29
C THR A 180 -1.17 -1.74 -16.78
N ALA A 181 -1.52 -1.77 -18.07
CA ALA A 181 -2.29 -2.86 -18.67
C ALA A 181 -1.52 -4.19 -18.61
N ALA A 182 -0.20 -4.18 -18.84
CA ALA A 182 0.65 -5.37 -18.70
C ALA A 182 0.67 -5.90 -17.27
N LEU A 183 0.74 -5.01 -16.26
CA LEU A 183 0.62 -5.41 -14.86
C LEU A 183 -0.72 -6.10 -14.58
N MET A 184 -1.82 -5.46 -14.95
CA MET A 184 -3.16 -6.00 -14.67
C MET A 184 -3.40 -7.35 -15.35
N THR A 185 -2.93 -7.48 -16.61
CA THR A 185 -2.95 -8.75 -17.34
C THR A 185 -2.13 -9.83 -16.61
N LYS A 186 -0.94 -9.49 -16.12
CA LYS A 186 -0.09 -10.42 -15.38
C LYS A 186 -0.72 -10.89 -14.07
N LEU A 187 -1.32 -9.99 -13.30
CA LEU A 187 -2.01 -10.34 -12.06
C LEU A 187 -3.19 -11.28 -12.33
N GLN A 188 -3.97 -11.01 -13.36
CA GLN A 188 -5.08 -11.88 -13.76
C GLN A 188 -4.59 -13.26 -14.23
N GLN A 189 -3.47 -13.33 -14.96
CA GLN A 189 -2.85 -14.61 -15.39
C GLN A 189 -2.32 -15.43 -14.22
N ILE A 190 -1.78 -14.79 -13.18
CA ILE A 190 -1.37 -15.46 -11.94
C ILE A 190 -2.59 -16.11 -11.26
N GLY A 191 -3.78 -15.51 -11.41
CA GLY A 191 -5.04 -16.06 -10.94
C GLY A 191 -5.22 -16.06 -9.42
N VAL A 192 -4.33 -15.40 -8.68
CA VAL A 192 -4.38 -15.30 -7.22
C VAL A 192 -4.70 -13.86 -6.84
N ALA A 193 -5.93 -13.63 -6.40
CA ALA A 193 -6.34 -12.36 -5.85
C ALA A 193 -5.93 -12.28 -4.36
N ASP A 194 -4.97 -11.42 -4.03
CA ASP A 194 -4.28 -11.40 -2.73
C ASP A 194 -3.94 -9.97 -2.27
N ASN A 195 -3.21 -9.86 -1.17
CA ASN A 195 -2.69 -8.60 -0.65
C ASN A 195 -1.60 -8.04 -1.58
N TYR A 196 -1.98 -7.19 -2.54
CA TYR A 196 -1.06 -6.48 -3.42
C TYR A 196 -0.92 -5.01 -3.00
N VAL A 197 0.30 -4.54 -2.94
CA VAL A 197 0.66 -3.12 -2.80
C VAL A 197 1.40 -2.72 -4.08
N PHE A 198 0.91 -1.72 -4.80
CA PHE A 198 1.54 -1.21 -6.01
C PHE A 198 2.02 0.21 -5.78
N SER A 199 3.33 0.41 -5.86
CA SER A 199 3.97 1.67 -5.51
C SER A 199 5.03 2.09 -6.52
N GLY A 200 5.37 3.35 -6.51
CA GLY A 200 6.44 3.89 -7.35
C GLY A 200 6.18 5.32 -7.78
N ASP A 201 7.08 5.77 -8.64
CA ASP A 201 6.90 6.97 -9.45
C ASP A 201 6.05 6.60 -10.68
N PHE A 202 4.80 7.04 -10.68
CA PHE A 202 3.86 6.74 -11.77
C PHE A 202 3.92 7.78 -12.89
N ASN A 203 4.54 8.94 -12.67
CA ASN A 203 4.61 10.04 -13.63
C ASN A 203 3.24 10.45 -14.21
N LEU A 204 2.18 10.35 -13.40
CA LEU A 204 0.81 10.67 -13.79
C LEU A 204 0.50 12.14 -13.53
N TYR A 205 -0.03 12.82 -14.52
CA TYR A 205 -0.45 14.22 -14.40
C TYR A 205 -1.91 14.35 -13.94
N SER A 206 -2.73 13.35 -14.22
CA SER A 206 -4.14 13.36 -13.83
C SER A 206 -4.71 11.97 -13.61
N SER A 207 -5.79 11.91 -12.83
CA SER A 207 -6.57 10.68 -12.64
C SER A 207 -7.31 10.22 -13.90
N SER A 208 -7.46 11.06 -14.92
CA SER A 208 -8.09 10.69 -16.18
C SER A 208 -7.18 9.94 -17.14
N GLU A 209 -5.86 9.88 -16.87
CA GLU A 209 -4.96 9.09 -17.70
C GLU A 209 -5.37 7.62 -17.72
N THR A 210 -5.33 7.01 -18.89
CA THR A 210 -5.66 5.58 -19.09
C THR A 210 -4.82 4.69 -18.17
N ALA A 211 -3.58 5.08 -17.89
CA ALA A 211 -2.71 4.33 -16.97
C ALA A 211 -3.29 4.22 -15.55
N TYR A 212 -3.84 5.31 -15.01
CA TYR A 212 -4.50 5.30 -13.71
C TYR A 212 -5.83 4.54 -13.77
N GLN A 213 -6.61 4.77 -14.83
CA GLN A 213 -7.90 4.11 -15.02
C GLN A 213 -7.78 2.59 -15.15
N ASN A 214 -6.73 2.08 -15.81
CA ASN A 214 -6.42 0.65 -15.88
C ASN A 214 -6.28 0.01 -14.50
N LEU A 215 -5.82 0.77 -13.50
CA LEU A 215 -5.59 0.28 -12.13
C LEU A 215 -6.88 0.34 -11.29
N ILE A 216 -7.51 1.53 -11.24
CA ILE A 216 -8.63 1.80 -10.31
C ILE A 216 -9.99 1.41 -10.86
N ASN A 217 -10.15 1.31 -12.18
CA ASN A 217 -11.37 0.90 -12.86
C ASN A 217 -11.23 -0.42 -13.62
N TYR A 218 -10.26 -1.25 -13.22
CA TYR A 218 -10.10 -2.57 -13.85
C TYR A 218 -11.38 -3.38 -13.76
N SER A 219 -11.75 -4.05 -14.86
CA SER A 219 -13.04 -4.74 -14.98
C SER A 219 -13.20 -5.87 -13.96
N ASN A 220 -12.12 -6.62 -13.70
CA ASN A 220 -12.12 -7.62 -12.64
C ASN A 220 -11.79 -6.96 -11.29
N THR A 221 -12.82 -6.75 -10.47
CA THR A 221 -12.73 -6.03 -9.20
C THR A 221 -11.83 -6.70 -8.18
N LEU A 222 -11.58 -8.01 -8.28
CA LEU A 222 -10.67 -8.74 -7.38
C LEU A 222 -9.20 -8.31 -7.54
N TYR A 223 -8.84 -7.73 -8.69
CA TYR A 223 -7.49 -7.23 -8.97
C TYR A 223 -7.42 -5.71 -9.05
N ARG A 224 -8.56 -5.00 -8.93
CA ARG A 224 -8.62 -3.54 -8.97
C ARG A 224 -7.81 -2.95 -7.81
N PHE A 225 -7.05 -1.89 -8.10
CA PHE A 225 -6.37 -1.14 -7.06
C PHE A 225 -7.24 -0.01 -6.53
N TYR A 226 -6.97 0.39 -5.30
CA TYR A 226 -7.58 1.51 -4.60
C TYR A 226 -6.50 2.52 -4.23
N ASP A 227 -6.81 3.80 -4.38
CA ASP A 227 -5.99 4.90 -3.90
C ASP A 227 -6.42 5.25 -2.47
N PRO A 228 -5.56 5.04 -1.44
CA PRO A 228 -5.96 5.25 -0.05
C PRO A 228 -6.46 6.66 0.28
N ILE A 229 -5.95 7.69 -0.43
CA ILE A 229 -6.39 9.08 -0.21
C ILE A 229 -7.56 9.49 -1.09
N ASN A 230 -7.86 8.76 -2.15
CA ASN A 230 -9.01 8.96 -3.04
C ASN A 230 -9.26 10.45 -3.40
N GLN A 231 -8.23 11.13 -3.91
CA GLN A 231 -8.32 12.51 -4.38
C GLN A 231 -8.08 12.56 -5.91
N PRO A 232 -9.06 12.14 -6.73
CA PRO A 232 -8.94 12.17 -8.18
C PRO A 232 -9.00 13.60 -8.72
N GLY A 233 -8.28 13.88 -9.80
CA GLY A 233 -8.30 15.17 -10.48
C GLY A 233 -7.14 15.36 -11.43
N ASN A 234 -6.95 16.59 -11.90
CA ASN A 234 -5.74 17.01 -12.59
C ASN A 234 -4.77 17.49 -11.51
N TRP A 235 -3.74 16.69 -11.23
CA TRP A 235 -2.79 16.95 -10.16
C TRP A 235 -1.69 17.94 -10.54
N ASN A 236 -1.33 17.98 -11.81
CA ASN A 236 -0.27 18.84 -12.32
C ASN A 236 -0.64 20.30 -12.20
N ASN A 237 0.24 21.09 -11.62
CA ASN A 237 0.14 22.53 -11.43
C ASN A 237 -1.23 23.00 -10.87
N ALA A 238 -1.73 22.30 -9.84
CA ALA A 238 -3.06 22.50 -9.30
C ALA A 238 -3.03 22.67 -7.77
N SER A 239 -3.17 23.91 -7.31
CA SER A 239 -2.99 24.29 -5.88
C SER A 239 -3.95 23.58 -4.91
N GLN A 240 -5.14 23.15 -5.38
CA GLN A 240 -6.10 22.39 -4.56
C GLN A 240 -5.58 20.99 -4.18
N PHE A 241 -4.52 20.50 -4.83
CA PHE A 241 -3.86 19.24 -4.53
C PHE A 241 -2.49 19.42 -3.85
N ALA A 242 -2.18 20.64 -3.39
CA ALA A 242 -0.88 20.96 -2.77
C ALA A 242 -0.49 20.01 -1.63
N ASN A 243 -1.48 19.49 -0.89
CA ASN A 243 -1.27 18.56 0.22
C ASN A 243 -0.84 17.13 -0.19
N ILE A 244 -0.89 16.82 -1.48
CA ILE A 244 -0.55 15.48 -2.01
C ILE A 244 0.52 15.52 -3.11
N HIS A 245 1.05 16.70 -3.46
CA HIS A 245 2.14 16.80 -4.42
C HIS A 245 3.42 16.18 -3.84
N THR A 246 4.20 15.54 -4.72
CA THR A 246 5.44 14.84 -4.36
C THR A 246 6.66 15.30 -5.13
N GLN A 247 6.51 16.12 -6.20
CA GLN A 247 7.59 16.71 -7.00
C GLN A 247 7.24 18.15 -7.40
N SER A 248 8.20 19.11 -7.55
CA SER A 248 9.62 19.01 -7.24
C SER A 248 9.95 19.69 -5.91
N THR A 249 10.94 19.17 -5.19
CA THR A 249 11.50 19.83 -3.99
C THR A 249 12.25 21.12 -4.29
N HIS A 250 12.52 21.43 -5.58
CA HIS A 250 13.33 22.56 -6.06
C HIS A 250 12.53 23.47 -6.99
N THR A 251 12.69 24.79 -6.83
CA THR A 251 12.11 25.79 -7.75
C THR A 251 13.05 26.12 -8.91
N SER A 252 14.35 25.94 -8.73
CA SER A 252 15.38 26.24 -9.73
C SER A 252 16.48 25.20 -9.73
N SER A 253 17.15 25.03 -10.88
CA SER A 253 18.30 24.14 -11.00
C SER A 253 19.51 24.82 -10.37
N SER A 254 20.01 24.25 -9.28
CA SER A 254 21.27 24.67 -8.62
C SER A 254 22.49 23.87 -9.06
N GLY A 255 22.39 23.16 -10.19
CA GLY A 255 23.33 22.11 -10.61
C GLY A 255 22.85 20.73 -10.11
N GLY A 256 23.29 19.65 -10.76
CA GLY A 256 22.80 18.30 -10.46
C GLY A 256 21.66 17.86 -11.38
N CYS A 257 20.93 16.81 -10.99
CA CYS A 257 19.90 16.17 -11.80
C CYS A 257 18.47 16.52 -11.37
N PHE A 258 18.30 17.49 -10.48
CA PHE A 258 16.98 17.85 -9.92
C PHE A 258 16.06 18.43 -10.97
N SER A 259 14.83 17.95 -11.05
CA SER A 259 13.73 18.65 -11.71
C SER A 259 13.44 19.98 -10.98
N THR A 260 12.89 20.94 -11.69
CA THR A 260 12.59 22.28 -11.18
C THR A 260 11.11 22.60 -11.36
N GLY A 261 10.67 23.74 -10.87
CA GLY A 261 9.26 24.17 -10.98
C GLY A 261 8.58 24.31 -9.63
N GLY A 262 9.15 23.68 -8.60
CA GLY A 262 8.55 23.63 -7.27
C GLY A 262 7.54 22.48 -7.12
N MET A 263 6.92 22.38 -5.97
CA MET A 263 6.04 21.27 -5.60
C MET A 263 4.66 21.43 -6.23
N ASP A 264 4.44 20.83 -7.40
CA ASP A 264 3.20 20.99 -8.17
C ASP A 264 2.69 19.72 -8.87
N ASP A 265 3.39 18.57 -8.69
CA ASP A 265 3.02 17.28 -9.27
C ASP A 265 2.85 16.19 -8.21
N ARG A 266 1.84 15.32 -8.40
CA ARG A 266 1.68 14.07 -7.67
C ARG A 266 2.17 12.91 -8.54
N PHE A 267 3.43 12.52 -8.42
CA PHE A 267 4.00 11.43 -9.21
C PHE A 267 4.19 10.13 -8.44
N ASP A 268 4.37 10.21 -7.12
CA ASP A 268 4.62 9.05 -6.27
C ASP A 268 3.35 8.54 -5.61
N PHE A 269 3.11 7.23 -5.73
CA PHE A 269 1.89 6.58 -5.28
C PHE A 269 2.17 5.31 -4.48
N ILE A 270 1.25 4.99 -3.56
CA ILE A 270 1.06 3.67 -2.98
C ILE A 270 -0.41 3.33 -3.16
N LEU A 271 -0.72 2.41 -4.06
CA LEU A 271 -2.05 1.87 -4.28
C LEU A 271 -2.15 0.48 -3.66
N VAL A 272 -3.33 0.08 -3.24
CA VAL A 272 -3.56 -1.19 -2.55
C VAL A 272 -4.67 -2.01 -3.19
N SER A 273 -4.55 -3.34 -3.11
CA SER A 273 -5.60 -4.24 -3.56
C SER A 273 -6.86 -4.12 -2.69
N PRO A 274 -8.03 -4.61 -3.15
CA PRO A 274 -9.25 -4.61 -2.35
C PRO A 274 -9.07 -5.33 -1.02
N TYR A 275 -8.28 -6.40 -0.99
CA TYR A 275 -8.02 -7.18 0.22
C TYR A 275 -7.32 -6.36 1.31
N ILE A 276 -6.39 -5.51 0.94
CA ILE A 276 -5.72 -4.58 1.85
C ILE A 276 -6.63 -3.39 2.19
N TYR A 277 -7.31 -2.82 1.18
CA TYR A 277 -8.17 -1.66 1.41
C TYR A 277 -9.29 -1.96 2.39
N PHE A 278 -9.93 -3.13 2.26
CA PHE A 278 -11.03 -3.57 3.14
C PHE A 278 -10.56 -4.42 4.34
N GLY A 279 -9.31 -4.86 4.38
CA GLY A 279 -8.77 -5.68 5.48
C GLY A 279 -9.27 -7.13 5.49
N SER A 280 -9.67 -7.67 4.35
CA SER A 280 -10.33 -8.98 4.30
C SER A 280 -9.37 -10.18 4.35
N LYS A 281 -8.06 -9.95 4.17
CA LYS A 281 -7.00 -10.98 4.25
C LYS A 281 -5.91 -10.62 5.27
N LYS A 282 -6.31 -10.28 6.49
CA LYS A 282 -5.44 -10.00 7.64
C LYS A 282 -4.48 -8.81 7.49
N VAL A 283 -4.54 -8.08 6.39
CA VAL A 283 -3.77 -6.87 6.15
C VAL A 283 -4.72 -5.76 5.78
N LYS A 284 -4.65 -4.64 6.48
CA LYS A 284 -5.48 -3.46 6.21
C LYS A 284 -4.65 -2.19 6.12
N SER A 285 -4.86 -1.39 5.07
CA SER A 285 -4.24 -0.05 5.00
C SER A 285 -4.84 0.87 6.06
N VAL A 286 -3.97 1.60 6.75
CA VAL A 286 -4.36 2.70 7.66
C VAL A 286 -4.34 3.97 6.81
N ASN A 287 -5.46 4.25 6.12
CA ASN A 287 -5.51 5.28 5.08
C ASN A 287 -5.12 6.67 5.59
N GLU A 288 -5.42 6.97 6.85
CA GLU A 288 -5.08 8.22 7.54
C GLU A 288 -3.56 8.40 7.73
N SER A 289 -2.78 7.32 7.62
CA SER A 289 -1.32 7.37 7.67
C SER A 289 -0.67 7.74 6.33
N TYR A 290 -1.45 7.75 5.22
CA TYR A 290 -0.93 8.08 3.90
C TYR A 290 -0.53 9.54 3.82
N HIS A 291 0.73 9.83 3.60
CA HIS A 291 1.22 11.19 3.39
C HIS A 291 2.54 11.22 2.62
N ALA A 292 2.80 12.32 1.92
CA ALA A 292 4.13 12.64 1.42
C ALA A 292 4.93 13.32 2.54
N LEU A 293 6.09 12.79 2.88
CA LEU A 293 6.91 13.30 3.99
C LEU A 293 7.38 14.72 3.72
N GLY A 294 7.03 15.62 4.62
CA GLY A 294 7.37 17.06 4.50
C GLY A 294 6.32 17.87 3.75
N GLN A 295 5.30 17.25 3.17
CA GLN A 295 4.22 18.01 2.53
C GLN A 295 3.29 18.57 3.61
N ASP A 296 3.33 19.90 3.81
CA ASP A 296 2.52 20.62 4.78
C ASP A 296 1.35 21.39 4.14
N GLY A 297 1.11 21.18 2.84
CA GLY A 297 0.07 21.86 2.05
C GLY A 297 0.44 23.29 1.62
N ASN A 298 1.59 23.81 2.04
CA ASN A 298 2.03 25.19 1.77
C ASN A 298 3.19 25.25 0.76
N ARG A 299 3.45 24.15 0.03
CA ARG A 299 4.62 24.02 -0.87
C ARG A 299 4.29 24.22 -2.34
N TYR A 300 3.07 24.56 -2.68
CA TYR A 300 2.65 24.72 -4.06
C TYR A 300 3.58 25.69 -4.81
N ASN A 301 4.20 25.21 -5.91
CA ASN A 301 5.23 25.92 -6.69
C ASN A 301 6.42 26.43 -5.85
N GLY A 302 6.66 25.83 -4.68
CA GLY A 302 7.69 26.21 -3.72
C GLY A 302 8.67 25.09 -3.41
N GLU A 303 9.70 25.42 -2.64
CA GLU A 303 10.71 24.48 -2.16
C GLU A 303 10.24 23.78 -0.88
N ILE A 304 10.77 22.58 -0.63
CA ILE A 304 10.37 21.81 0.55
C ILE A 304 10.87 22.40 1.87
N ASN A 305 12.01 23.13 1.83
CA ASN A 305 12.69 23.66 3.02
C ASN A 305 12.64 25.19 3.12
N ASN A 306 12.11 25.88 2.11
CA ASN A 306 12.03 27.35 2.10
C ASN A 306 10.67 27.84 1.60
N PRO A 307 9.89 28.58 2.40
CA PRO A 307 10.14 28.93 3.83
C PRO A 307 10.22 27.69 4.72
N ALA A 308 10.57 27.84 6.00
CA ALA A 308 10.70 26.75 6.98
C ALA A 308 9.49 25.82 6.93
N ASN A 309 9.73 24.50 6.93
CA ASN A 309 8.69 23.49 6.85
C ASN A 309 7.98 23.35 8.21
N THR A 310 6.65 23.21 8.20
CA THR A 310 5.85 23.15 9.42
C THR A 310 5.49 21.73 9.86
N SER A 311 5.68 20.73 8.99
CA SER A 311 5.29 19.33 9.26
C SER A 311 6.44 18.44 9.72
N ILE A 312 7.69 18.85 9.46
CA ILE A 312 8.91 18.10 9.79
C ILE A 312 10.02 19.04 10.28
N PRO A 313 11.03 18.54 11.04
CA PRO A 313 12.18 19.33 11.44
C PRO A 313 12.98 19.85 10.24
N ASP A 314 13.57 21.05 10.35
CA ASP A 314 14.41 21.65 9.30
C ASP A 314 15.54 20.74 8.83
N SER A 315 16.13 19.95 9.74
CA SER A 315 17.18 18.99 9.40
C SER A 315 16.71 17.88 8.44
N ILE A 316 15.42 17.52 8.52
CA ILE A 316 14.79 16.55 7.63
C ILE A 316 14.35 17.23 6.33
N ALA A 317 13.76 18.42 6.39
CA ALA A 317 13.41 19.21 5.20
C ALA A 317 14.65 19.46 4.32
N ASN A 318 15.78 19.84 4.92
CA ASN A 318 17.05 20.00 4.23
C ASN A 318 17.61 18.68 3.70
N ALA A 319 17.41 17.56 4.40
CA ALA A 319 17.83 16.25 3.92
C ALA A 319 17.01 15.82 2.70
N LEU A 320 15.70 16.05 2.68
CA LEU A 320 14.84 15.81 1.50
C LEU A 320 15.26 16.67 0.32
N TYR A 321 15.46 17.97 0.52
CA TYR A 321 15.91 18.91 -0.49
C TYR A 321 17.23 18.48 -1.13
N ASN A 322 18.23 18.09 -0.33
CA ASN A 322 19.55 17.71 -0.82
C ASN A 322 19.62 16.27 -1.39
N PHE A 323 18.58 15.48 -1.20
CA PHE A 323 18.59 14.07 -1.60
C PHE A 323 17.87 13.81 -2.93
N SER A 324 16.65 14.30 -3.10
CA SER A 324 15.82 14.00 -4.27
C SER A 324 14.91 15.17 -4.61
N ASP A 325 14.56 15.29 -5.88
CA ASP A 325 13.50 16.18 -6.36
C ASP A 325 12.09 15.62 -6.06
N HIS A 326 11.99 14.39 -5.57
CA HIS A 326 10.74 13.81 -5.08
C HIS A 326 10.66 13.82 -3.55
N LEU A 327 9.45 13.69 -3.01
CA LEU A 327 9.19 13.39 -1.61
C LEU A 327 8.84 11.90 -1.44
N PRO A 328 9.31 11.24 -0.37
CA PRO A 328 8.88 9.88 -0.09
C PRO A 328 7.42 9.86 0.35
N VAL A 329 6.67 8.85 -0.12
CA VAL A 329 5.30 8.59 0.30
C VAL A 329 5.27 7.46 1.32
N ILE A 330 4.51 7.65 2.39
CA ILE A 330 4.42 6.73 3.53
C ILE A 330 2.99 6.22 3.65
N LEU A 331 2.85 4.92 3.96
CA LEU A 331 1.59 4.27 4.31
C LEU A 331 1.85 3.18 5.36
N GLU A 332 0.99 3.09 6.36
CA GLU A 332 1.02 2.02 7.34
C GLU A 332 -0.04 0.96 7.05
N PHE A 333 0.29 -0.29 7.37
CA PHE A 333 -0.61 -1.43 7.27
C PHE A 333 -0.79 -2.05 8.65
N ALA A 334 -2.03 -2.19 9.09
CA ALA A 334 -2.38 -2.97 10.26
C ALA A 334 -2.41 -4.45 9.88
N ILE A 335 -1.76 -5.28 10.70
CA ILE A 335 -1.70 -6.73 10.53
C ILE A 335 -2.58 -7.39 11.57
N ASP A 336 -3.59 -8.12 11.14
CA ASP A 336 -4.36 -8.99 12.02
C ASP A 336 -3.63 -10.32 12.17
N ASN A 337 -2.82 -10.41 13.22
CA ASN A 337 -2.09 -11.63 13.58
C ASN A 337 -2.84 -12.52 14.57
N THR A 338 -4.14 -12.30 14.76
CA THR A 338 -4.97 -13.17 15.58
C THR A 338 -5.04 -14.57 14.97
N VAL A 339 -4.95 -15.59 15.84
CA VAL A 339 -5.16 -16.98 15.40
C VAL A 339 -6.63 -17.12 15.02
N SER A 340 -6.92 -17.22 13.73
CA SER A 340 -8.22 -17.73 13.32
C SER A 340 -8.23 -19.24 13.53
N ILE A 341 -9.27 -19.75 14.18
CA ILE A 341 -9.53 -21.19 14.20
C ILE A 341 -9.81 -21.59 12.76
N ALA A 342 -8.79 -22.18 12.10
CA ALA A 342 -8.81 -22.68 10.72
C ALA A 342 -9.48 -21.72 9.72
N ASP A 343 -8.69 -20.97 8.96
CA ASP A 343 -9.16 -20.49 7.66
C ASP A 343 -9.37 -21.74 6.78
N PHE A 344 -10.62 -22.19 6.72
CA PHE A 344 -11.02 -23.08 5.62
C PHE A 344 -10.80 -22.25 4.34
N GLU A 345 -10.08 -22.81 3.36
CA GLU A 345 -10.09 -22.24 2.00
C GLU A 345 -11.55 -21.95 1.66
N GLU A 346 -11.83 -20.68 1.33
CA GLU A 346 -13.21 -20.33 0.98
C GLU A 346 -13.59 -21.17 -0.25
N PRO A 347 -14.58 -22.01 -0.15
CA PRO A 347 -14.92 -22.97 -1.20
C PRO A 347 -15.35 -22.30 -2.51
N PHE A 348 -15.64 -21.01 -2.46
CA PHE A 348 -15.96 -20.13 -3.58
C PHE A 348 -15.63 -18.69 -3.20
N LEU A 349 -15.26 -17.85 -4.17
CA LEU A 349 -14.88 -16.48 -3.91
C LEU A 349 -16.10 -15.58 -3.81
N VAL A 350 -16.19 -14.87 -2.67
CA VAL A 350 -17.27 -13.93 -2.38
C VAL A 350 -16.71 -12.69 -1.73
N GLN A 351 -17.08 -11.53 -2.23
CA GLN A 351 -16.83 -10.24 -1.62
C GLN A 351 -18.13 -9.58 -1.17
N VAL A 352 -18.22 -9.24 0.10
CA VAL A 352 -19.30 -8.43 0.67
C VAL A 352 -18.79 -6.99 0.77
N TYR A 353 -19.49 -6.05 0.12
CA TYR A 353 -19.12 -4.64 0.21
C TYR A 353 -19.43 -4.10 1.61
N ASN A 354 -18.43 -3.47 2.22
CA ASN A 354 -18.49 -3.02 3.60
C ASN A 354 -17.84 -1.63 3.72
N PRO A 355 -18.46 -0.62 4.34
CA PRO A 355 -19.76 -0.71 5.05
C PRO A 355 -20.96 -0.90 4.12
N ILE A 356 -22.05 -1.47 4.70
CA ILE A 356 -23.35 -1.53 4.04
C ILE A 356 -24.02 -0.17 4.21
N GLU A 357 -24.37 0.46 3.11
CA GLU A 357 -25.18 1.68 3.14
C GLU A 357 -26.70 1.30 3.11
N ASN A 358 -27.36 1.47 1.96
CA ASN A 358 -28.77 1.12 1.76
C ASN A 358 -28.97 -0.22 1.02
N MET A 359 -27.87 -0.77 0.50
CA MET A 359 -27.87 -1.99 -0.30
C MET A 359 -26.78 -2.95 0.21
N LEU A 360 -27.16 -4.16 0.58
CA LEU A 360 -26.20 -5.25 0.73
C LEU A 360 -25.75 -5.67 -0.67
N THR A 361 -24.51 -5.40 -0.98
CA THR A 361 -23.90 -5.75 -2.27
C THR A 361 -22.89 -6.86 -2.06
N ILE A 362 -23.04 -7.95 -2.80
CA ILE A 362 -22.17 -9.12 -2.75
C ILE A 362 -21.72 -9.44 -4.17
N GLU A 363 -20.43 -9.55 -4.37
CA GLU A 363 -19.83 -9.97 -5.61
C GLU A 363 -19.37 -11.42 -5.49
N PHE A 364 -19.74 -12.25 -6.47
CA PHE A 364 -19.37 -13.64 -6.58
C PHE A 364 -18.44 -13.85 -7.75
N GLN A 365 -17.42 -14.66 -7.56
CA GLN A 365 -16.64 -15.24 -8.65
C GLN A 365 -16.73 -16.75 -8.55
N LEU A 366 -17.47 -17.35 -9.47
CA LEU A 366 -17.88 -18.75 -9.41
C LEU A 366 -17.26 -19.56 -10.55
N ASN A 367 -16.70 -20.71 -10.19
CA ASN A 367 -16.16 -21.67 -11.14
C ASN A 367 -17.25 -22.58 -11.76
N GLU A 368 -18.40 -22.68 -11.09
CA GLU A 368 -19.56 -23.47 -11.54
C GLU A 368 -20.85 -22.74 -11.15
N ALA A 369 -21.89 -22.93 -11.95
CA ALA A 369 -23.22 -22.42 -11.64
C ALA A 369 -23.86 -23.19 -10.49
N ASP A 370 -24.46 -22.50 -9.51
CA ASP A 370 -25.09 -23.16 -8.36
C ASP A 370 -26.15 -22.27 -7.67
N GLN A 371 -26.91 -22.89 -6.80
CA GLN A 371 -27.85 -22.19 -5.90
C GLN A 371 -27.16 -21.83 -4.60
N TYR A 372 -27.24 -20.55 -4.24
CA TYR A 372 -26.70 -20.01 -3.00
C TYR A 372 -27.78 -19.54 -2.06
N THR A 373 -27.60 -19.83 -0.76
CA THR A 373 -28.41 -19.31 0.33
C THR A 373 -27.60 -18.25 1.07
N LEU A 374 -28.12 -17.03 1.11
CA LEU A 374 -27.61 -15.91 1.88
C LEU A 374 -28.42 -15.81 3.17
N GLU A 375 -27.74 -15.79 4.31
CA GLU A 375 -28.33 -15.57 5.62
C GLU A 375 -27.62 -14.42 6.33
N VAL A 376 -28.37 -13.51 6.95
CA VAL A 376 -27.83 -12.41 7.75
C VAL A 376 -28.22 -12.63 9.22
N TYR A 377 -27.22 -12.52 10.09
CA TYR A 377 -27.39 -12.71 11.52
C TYR A 377 -26.95 -11.45 12.28
N SER A 378 -27.61 -11.17 13.39
CA SER A 378 -27.14 -10.27 14.43
C SER A 378 -26.01 -10.91 15.23
N MET A 379 -25.27 -10.10 16.00
CA MET A 379 -24.13 -10.58 16.80
C MET A 379 -24.49 -11.56 17.90
N ASP A 380 -25.77 -11.61 18.36
CA ASP A 380 -26.31 -12.58 19.28
C ASP A 380 -26.75 -13.89 18.60
N GLY A 381 -26.50 -14.04 17.30
CA GLY A 381 -26.77 -15.25 16.53
C GLY A 381 -28.20 -15.38 16.01
N LYS A 382 -29.05 -14.37 16.17
CA LYS A 382 -30.42 -14.38 15.64
C LYS A 382 -30.39 -14.14 14.13
N ARG A 383 -30.99 -15.03 13.34
CA ARG A 383 -31.17 -14.85 11.92
C ARG A 383 -32.19 -13.76 11.61
N LEU A 384 -31.79 -12.73 10.89
CA LEU A 384 -32.58 -11.55 10.57
C LEU A 384 -33.13 -11.60 9.14
N LEU A 385 -32.38 -12.22 8.22
CA LEU A 385 -32.71 -12.26 6.81
C LEU A 385 -32.24 -13.58 6.19
N MET A 386 -32.99 -14.09 5.23
CA MET A 386 -32.61 -15.23 4.40
C MET A 386 -33.07 -14.99 2.97
N HIS A 387 -32.16 -15.20 2.00
CA HIS A 387 -32.45 -15.11 0.59
C HIS A 387 -31.79 -16.27 -0.16
N LYS A 388 -32.43 -16.78 -1.22
CA LYS A 388 -31.89 -17.82 -2.09
C LYS A 388 -31.84 -17.29 -3.51
N ASN A 389 -30.72 -17.47 -4.17
CA ASN A 389 -30.56 -17.10 -5.57
C ASN A 389 -29.71 -18.13 -6.30
N TYR A 390 -29.90 -18.23 -7.60
CA TYR A 390 -29.09 -19.03 -8.51
C TYR A 390 -28.13 -18.11 -9.27
N PHE A 391 -26.88 -18.48 -9.34
CA PHE A 391 -25.84 -17.72 -10.05
C PHE A 391 -25.17 -18.62 -11.10
N GLU A 392 -24.92 -18.02 -12.26
CA GLU A 392 -24.17 -18.65 -13.34
C GLU A 392 -22.66 -18.63 -13.06
N THR A 393 -21.91 -19.42 -13.82
CA THR A 393 -20.44 -19.41 -13.81
C THR A 393 -19.90 -18.03 -14.17
N GLY A 394 -18.82 -17.60 -13.50
CA GLY A 394 -18.16 -16.32 -13.71
C GLY A 394 -18.48 -15.30 -12.62
N ASN A 395 -18.40 -14.02 -12.99
CA ASN A 395 -18.63 -12.91 -12.06
C ASN A 395 -20.09 -12.51 -12.02
N SER A 396 -20.67 -12.44 -10.83
CA SER A 396 -22.04 -12.01 -10.59
C SER A 396 -22.10 -11.03 -9.43
N VAL A 397 -22.91 -9.97 -9.56
CA VAL A 397 -23.15 -9.00 -8.48
C VAL A 397 -24.58 -9.17 -7.99
N PHE A 398 -24.74 -9.51 -6.74
CA PHE A 398 -26.03 -9.58 -6.05
C PHE A 398 -26.23 -8.31 -5.22
N LYS A 399 -27.40 -7.69 -5.35
CA LYS A 399 -27.80 -6.50 -4.59
C LYS A 399 -29.15 -6.73 -3.92
N LEU A 400 -29.20 -6.44 -2.63
CA LEU A 400 -30.42 -6.57 -1.84
C LEU A 400 -30.64 -5.30 -1.01
N PRO A 401 -31.82 -4.67 -1.03
CA PRO A 401 -32.17 -3.59 -0.10
C PRO A 401 -31.91 -4.03 1.35
N PHE A 402 -31.20 -3.18 2.12
CA PHE A 402 -30.77 -3.53 3.46
C PHE A 402 -31.30 -2.49 4.46
N GLU A 403 -32.51 -2.76 4.97
CA GLU A 403 -33.25 -1.85 5.86
C GLU A 403 -33.01 -2.13 7.35
N LEU A 404 -32.09 -3.06 7.68
CA LEU A 404 -31.75 -3.37 9.06
C LEU A 404 -31.05 -2.18 9.75
N PRO A 405 -31.17 -2.04 11.09
CA PRO A 405 -30.56 -0.93 11.84
C PRO A 405 -29.04 -0.86 11.69
N ALA A 406 -28.43 0.29 12.05
CA ALA A 406 -26.98 0.42 12.17
C ALA A 406 -26.43 -0.58 13.19
N SER A 407 -25.57 -1.49 12.75
CA SER A 407 -24.98 -2.55 13.58
C SER A 407 -23.91 -3.32 12.82
N LEU A 408 -23.22 -4.21 13.55
CA LEU A 408 -22.38 -5.26 12.97
C LEU A 408 -23.22 -6.51 12.70
N TYR A 409 -23.07 -7.08 11.50
CA TYR A 409 -23.80 -8.25 11.04
C TYR A 409 -22.85 -9.38 10.63
N ILE A 410 -23.30 -10.62 10.76
CA ILE A 410 -22.66 -11.80 10.20
C ILE A 410 -23.46 -12.22 8.97
N ILE A 411 -22.78 -12.30 7.84
CA ILE A 411 -23.34 -12.71 6.55
C ILE A 411 -22.81 -14.09 6.25
N LYS A 412 -23.71 -15.08 6.22
CA LYS A 412 -23.40 -16.46 5.87
C LYS A 412 -23.91 -16.76 4.47
N ILE A 413 -23.04 -17.29 3.63
CA ILE A 413 -23.34 -17.66 2.25
C ILE A 413 -23.03 -19.14 2.09
N GLN A 414 -24.01 -19.93 1.64
CA GLN A 414 -23.88 -21.38 1.52
C GLN A 414 -24.38 -21.85 0.15
N ASN A 415 -23.61 -22.69 -0.53
CA ASN A 415 -23.99 -23.30 -1.81
C ASN A 415 -24.79 -24.60 -1.62
N SER A 416 -25.26 -25.20 -2.73
CA SER A 416 -26.04 -26.46 -2.69
C SER A 416 -25.26 -27.64 -2.11
N LYS A 417 -23.92 -27.63 -2.21
CA LYS A 417 -23.01 -28.63 -1.66
C LYS A 417 -22.73 -28.43 -0.16
N LYS A 418 -23.42 -27.50 0.50
CA LYS A 418 -23.26 -27.11 1.91
C LYS A 418 -21.91 -26.48 2.24
N GLN A 419 -21.14 -26.10 1.25
CA GLN A 419 -19.93 -25.30 1.44
C GLN A 419 -20.35 -23.90 1.85
N THR A 420 -19.64 -23.30 2.82
CA THR A 420 -20.09 -22.07 3.48
C THR A 420 -18.95 -21.05 3.53
N VAL A 421 -19.28 -19.80 3.22
CA VAL A 421 -18.45 -18.62 3.47
C VAL A 421 -19.16 -17.72 4.47
N VAL A 422 -18.41 -17.17 5.42
CA VAL A 422 -18.92 -16.26 6.44
C VAL A 422 -18.15 -14.95 6.40
N LYS A 423 -18.86 -13.84 6.30
CA LYS A 423 -18.29 -12.48 6.32
C LYS A 423 -18.90 -11.65 7.44
N LYS A 424 -18.14 -10.68 7.94
CA LYS A 424 -18.64 -9.63 8.83
C LYS A 424 -18.87 -8.36 8.01
N ALA A 425 -19.96 -7.67 8.25
CA ALA A 425 -20.25 -6.39 7.62
C ALA A 425 -20.90 -5.43 8.60
N ILE A 426 -20.56 -4.16 8.49
CA ILE A 426 -21.10 -3.09 9.33
C ILE A 426 -22.07 -2.23 8.51
N LYS A 427 -23.15 -1.81 9.13
CA LYS A 427 -24.03 -0.75 8.63
C LYS A 427 -23.97 0.44 9.57
N PHE A 428 -23.80 1.63 9.03
CA PHE A 428 -23.87 2.90 9.75
C PHE A 428 -25.27 3.51 9.71
#